data_94321550222cc93312d536ca7654b4d0
#
_entry.id   94321550222cc93312d536ca7654b4d0
#
_cell.length_a   1.000
_cell.length_b   1.000
_cell.length_c   1.000
_cell.angle_alpha   90.00
_cell.angle_beta   90.00
_cell.angle_gamma   90.00
#
_symmetry.space_group_name_H-M   'P 1'
#
loop_
_entity.id
_entity.type
_entity.pdbx_description
1 polymer ?
#
loop_
_entity_poly.entity_id
_entity_poly.type
_entity_poly.pdbx_seq_one_letter_code
_entity_poly.pdbx_strand_id
1 'polypeptide(L)'
;MTYVLIVIVVCILLFAKMALVIIPQSETRIIERLGRYHATLKPGVNIIIPFVDRAKDIVAMVRGRYVYTNNIDLREQVYDFPKQNVITKDNVQTEINALLYFQIVDPFKAVYEINNLPNAIEKLTQTTLRNIIGELELDETLTS
;
A
#
# COMPACT_ATOMS: atom_id res chain seq x y z
N MET A 1 36.96 32.49 -13.02
CA MET A 1 36.02 32.90 -11.96
C MET A 1 34.56 32.73 -12.43
N THR A 2 34.17 33.34 -13.54
CA THR A 2 32.78 33.30 -14.05
C THR A 2 32.26 31.88 -14.32
N TYR A 3 33.08 31.04 -14.95
CA TYR A 3 32.69 29.65 -15.25
C TYR A 3 32.48 28.81 -13.99
N VAL A 4 33.31 29.01 -12.96
CA VAL A 4 33.17 28.29 -11.68
C VAL A 4 31.87 28.69 -11.00
N LEU A 5 31.52 29.96 -11.04
CA LEU A 5 30.29 30.48 -10.45
C LEU A 5 29.06 29.90 -11.19
N ILE A 6 29.10 29.82 -12.51
CA ILE A 6 28.05 29.21 -13.32
C ILE A 6 27.88 27.73 -12.95
N VAL A 7 28.96 26.98 -12.84
CA VAL A 7 28.91 25.56 -12.46
C VAL A 7 28.28 25.37 -11.06
N ILE A 8 28.67 26.22 -10.10
CA ILE A 8 28.11 26.16 -8.76
C ILE A 8 26.61 26.42 -8.78
N VAL A 9 26.16 27.43 -9.51
CA VAL A 9 24.74 27.77 -9.63
C VAL A 9 23.95 26.60 -10.25
N VAL A 10 24.48 26.01 -11.34
CA VAL A 10 23.85 24.86 -11.98
C VAL A 10 23.77 23.67 -11.04
N CYS A 11 24.82 23.37 -10.28
CA CYS A 11 24.81 22.29 -9.29
C CYS A 11 23.77 22.53 -8.21
N ILE A 12 23.64 23.76 -7.69
CA ILE A 12 22.64 24.12 -6.68
C ILE A 12 21.23 23.95 -7.24
N LEU A 13 20.97 24.36 -8.48
CA LEU A 13 19.67 24.22 -9.13
C LEU A 13 19.30 22.74 -9.34
N LEU A 14 20.26 21.92 -9.78
CA LEU A 14 20.06 20.48 -9.94
C LEU A 14 19.78 19.81 -8.60
N PHE A 15 20.52 20.17 -7.57
CA PHE A 15 20.33 19.65 -6.22
C PHE A 15 18.95 20.04 -5.66
N ALA A 16 18.54 21.29 -5.84
CA ALA A 16 17.21 21.76 -5.45
C ALA A 16 16.09 21.00 -6.16
N LYS A 17 16.26 20.73 -7.46
CA LYS A 17 15.31 19.93 -8.23
C LYS A 17 15.19 18.49 -7.70
N MET A 18 16.30 17.86 -7.35
CA MET A 18 16.32 16.52 -6.78
C MET A 18 15.75 16.48 -5.36
N ALA A 19 15.86 17.58 -4.62
CA ALA A 19 15.33 17.68 -3.26
C ALA A 19 13.82 17.88 -3.22
N LEU A 20 13.23 18.37 -4.31
CA LEU A 20 11.81 18.68 -4.37
C LEU A 20 11.01 17.42 -4.71
N VAL A 21 10.02 17.09 -3.87
CA VAL A 21 9.12 15.95 -4.05
C VAL A 21 7.68 16.45 -3.98
N ILE A 22 6.92 16.16 -5.02
CA ILE A 22 5.49 16.48 -5.08
C ILE A 22 4.69 15.22 -4.84
N ILE A 23 3.85 15.23 -3.82
CA ILE A 23 2.98 14.12 -3.45
C ILE A 23 1.55 14.44 -3.89
N PRO A 24 0.91 13.57 -4.70
CA PRO A 24 -0.48 13.75 -5.09
C PRO A 24 -1.44 13.74 -3.90
N GLN A 25 -2.61 14.32 -4.08
CA GLN A 25 -3.65 14.30 -3.05
C GLN A 25 -4.07 12.88 -2.73
N SER A 26 -4.33 12.61 -1.46
CA SER A 26 -4.71 11.29 -0.93
C SER A 26 -3.63 10.21 -1.04
N GLU A 27 -2.39 10.62 -1.26
CA GLU A 27 -1.23 9.72 -1.22
C GLU A 27 -0.22 10.21 -0.20
N THR A 28 0.68 9.31 0.19
CA THR A 28 1.80 9.62 1.08
C THR A 28 3.01 8.79 0.72
N ARG A 29 4.16 9.19 1.20
CA ARG A 29 5.41 8.41 1.12
C ARG A 29 6.07 8.37 2.48
N ILE A 30 6.66 7.24 2.80
CA ILE A 30 7.50 7.07 3.98
C ILE A 30 8.95 7.34 3.55
N ILE A 31 9.58 8.28 4.20
CA ILE A 31 10.98 8.63 3.94
C ILE A 31 11.87 8.04 5.03
N GLU A 32 12.86 7.29 4.60
CA GLU A 32 13.92 6.78 5.46
C GLU A 32 15.20 7.59 5.22
N ARG A 33 15.84 8.01 6.30
CA ARG A 33 17.13 8.71 6.28
C ARG A 33 18.19 7.80 6.85
N LEU A 34 19.13 7.39 5.98
CA LEU A 34 20.22 6.46 6.36
C LEU A 34 19.70 5.16 6.99
N GLY A 35 18.63 4.61 6.43
CA GLY A 35 18.03 3.36 6.88
C GLY A 35 17.07 3.47 8.05
N ARG A 36 16.81 4.66 8.55
CA ARG A 36 15.87 4.89 9.66
C ARG A 36 14.69 5.74 9.20
N TYR A 37 13.52 5.44 9.77
CA TYR A 37 12.34 6.27 9.54
C TYR A 37 12.65 7.73 9.89
N HIS A 38 12.32 8.63 8.96
CA HIS A 38 12.50 10.06 9.15
C HIS A 38 11.19 10.81 9.17
N ALA A 39 10.36 10.63 8.14
CA ALA A 39 9.11 11.36 8.01
C ALA A 39 8.10 10.64 7.10
N THR A 40 6.83 10.96 7.31
CA THR A 40 5.73 10.63 6.42
C THR A 40 5.34 11.88 5.66
N LEU A 41 5.52 11.91 4.35
CA LEU A 41 5.27 13.10 3.53
C LEU A 41 3.77 13.28 3.30
N LYS A 42 3.31 14.51 3.47
CA LYS A 42 1.92 14.90 3.20
C LYS A 42 1.75 15.29 1.73
N PRO A 43 0.50 15.29 1.21
CA PRO A 43 0.23 15.80 -0.13
C PRO A 43 0.75 17.22 -0.32
N GLY A 44 1.22 17.53 -1.52
CA GLY A 44 1.77 18.81 -1.88
C GLY A 44 3.28 18.78 -2.08
N VAL A 45 3.90 19.92 -1.92
CA VAL A 45 5.35 20.10 -2.11
C VAL A 45 6.09 19.74 -0.82
N ASN A 46 7.05 18.84 -0.94
CA ASN A 46 7.91 18.42 0.16
C ASN A 46 9.37 18.53 -0.24
N ILE A 47 10.24 18.75 0.73
CA ILE A 47 11.68 18.85 0.52
C ILE A 47 12.37 17.73 1.28
N ILE A 48 13.21 16.99 0.55
CA ILE A 48 14.04 15.91 1.12
C ILE A 48 15.52 16.20 0.83
N ILE A 49 16.42 15.51 1.52
CA ILE A 49 17.86 15.59 1.26
C ILE A 49 18.22 14.51 0.24
N PRO A 50 18.60 14.86 -1.01
CA PRO A 50 19.01 13.86 -2.01
C PRO A 50 20.18 13.02 -1.48
N PHE A 51 20.27 11.78 -1.94
CA PHE A 51 21.27 10.78 -1.55
C PHE A 51 21.17 10.24 -0.13
N VAL A 52 20.66 11.01 0.82
CA VAL A 52 20.49 10.62 2.24
C VAL A 52 19.08 10.09 2.50
N ASP A 53 18.09 10.79 1.98
CA ASP A 53 16.68 10.44 2.12
C ASP A 53 16.23 9.54 0.96
N ARG A 54 15.52 8.46 1.29
CA ARG A 54 14.94 7.54 0.32
C ARG A 54 13.50 7.24 0.67
N ALA A 55 12.66 7.13 -0.36
CA ALA A 55 11.29 6.65 -0.18
C ALA A 55 11.30 5.14 0.05
N LYS A 56 10.62 4.70 1.10
CA LYS A 56 10.48 3.28 1.41
C LYS A 56 9.58 2.60 0.38
N ASP A 57 10.07 1.56 -0.24
CA ASP A 57 9.27 0.74 -1.15
C ASP A 57 8.32 -0.16 -0.36
N ILE A 58 7.10 -0.24 -0.84
CA ILE A 58 6.08 -1.13 -0.31
C ILE A 58 5.55 -2.03 -1.40
N VAL A 59 4.90 -3.12 -1.01
CA VAL A 59 4.18 -3.99 -1.91
C VAL A 59 2.73 -3.52 -1.99
N ALA A 60 2.25 -3.27 -3.19
CA ALA A 60 0.86 -2.96 -3.45
C ALA A 60 0.29 -3.92 -4.48
N MET A 61 -1.03 -4.09 -4.49
CA MET A 61 -1.71 -4.89 -5.51
C MET A 61 -2.34 -3.96 -6.53
N VAL A 62 -1.89 -4.06 -7.77
CA VAL A 62 -2.43 -3.30 -8.89
C VAL A 62 -2.88 -4.26 -9.96
N ARG A 63 -4.17 -4.22 -10.31
CA ARG A 63 -4.77 -5.09 -11.34
C ARG A 63 -4.46 -6.58 -11.12
N GLY A 64 -4.53 -7.04 -9.87
CA GLY A 64 -4.29 -8.44 -9.52
C GLY A 64 -2.82 -8.87 -9.50
N ARG A 65 -1.90 -7.94 -9.58
CA ARG A 65 -0.46 -8.21 -9.51
C ARG A 65 0.19 -7.46 -8.37
N TYR A 66 1.14 -8.09 -7.71
CA TYR A 66 1.97 -7.43 -6.71
C TYR A 66 3.01 -6.56 -7.40
N VAL A 67 3.06 -5.29 -7.03
CA VAL A 67 4.05 -4.34 -7.53
C VAL A 67 4.73 -3.64 -6.36
N TYR A 68 5.98 -3.28 -6.56
CA TYR A 68 6.69 -2.42 -5.62
C TYR A 68 6.46 -0.97 -5.99
N THR A 69 6.06 -0.18 -5.01
CA THR A 69 5.84 1.26 -5.18
C THR A 69 6.22 1.98 -3.90
N ASN A 70 6.57 3.25 -4.01
CA ASN A 70 6.81 4.10 -2.84
C ASN A 70 5.63 5.00 -2.50
N ASN A 71 4.59 5.02 -3.34
CA ASN A 71 3.37 5.77 -3.08
C ASN A 71 2.38 4.92 -2.31
N ILE A 72 1.89 5.43 -1.19
CA ILE A 72 0.87 4.78 -0.37
C ILE A 72 -0.45 5.51 -0.62
N ASP A 73 -1.43 4.79 -1.16
CA ASP A 73 -2.75 5.33 -1.42
C ASP A 73 -3.59 5.29 -0.14
N LEU A 74 -4.06 6.44 0.29
CA LEU A 74 -4.87 6.60 1.51
C LEU A 74 -6.36 6.54 1.25
N ARG A 75 -6.77 6.36 -0.02
CA ARG A 75 -8.18 6.22 -0.38
C ARG A 75 -8.66 4.82 -0.09
N GLU A 76 -9.96 4.68 0.00
CA GLU A 76 -10.59 3.37 0.10
C GLU A 76 -10.27 2.53 -1.14
N GLN A 77 -9.83 1.31 -0.93
CA GLN A 77 -9.41 0.39 -1.97
C GLN A 77 -10.29 -0.84 -1.96
N VAL A 78 -10.42 -1.47 -3.12
CA VAL A 78 -11.25 -2.66 -3.31
C VAL A 78 -10.36 -3.82 -3.74
N TYR A 79 -10.46 -4.94 -3.02
CA TYR A 79 -9.87 -6.21 -3.46
C TYR A 79 -10.98 -7.15 -3.90
N ASP A 80 -10.85 -7.63 -5.11
CA ASP A 80 -11.70 -8.68 -5.67
C ASP A 80 -10.97 -10.01 -5.50
N PHE A 81 -11.48 -10.84 -4.59
CA PHE A 81 -10.89 -12.15 -4.34
C PHE A 81 -11.39 -13.16 -5.36
N PRO A 82 -10.50 -14.03 -5.86
CA PRO A 82 -10.92 -15.12 -6.74
C PRO A 82 -11.90 -16.04 -6.04
N LYS A 83 -12.66 -16.79 -6.83
CA LYS A 83 -13.61 -17.77 -6.32
C LYS A 83 -12.93 -18.75 -5.37
N GLN A 84 -13.57 -19.02 -4.25
CA GLN A 84 -13.07 -19.93 -3.23
C GLN A 84 -14.06 -21.03 -2.94
N ASN A 85 -13.53 -22.23 -2.76
CA ASN A 85 -14.32 -23.38 -2.33
C ASN A 85 -14.36 -23.40 -0.81
N VAL A 86 -15.55 -23.38 -0.26
CA VAL A 86 -15.81 -23.50 1.17
C VAL A 86 -16.77 -24.63 1.45
N ILE A 87 -16.70 -25.19 2.65
CA ILE A 87 -17.61 -26.24 3.11
C ILE A 87 -18.55 -25.60 4.11
N THR A 88 -19.85 -25.65 3.83
CA THR A 88 -20.88 -25.13 4.72
C THR A 88 -21.07 -26.05 5.92
N LYS A 89 -21.85 -25.60 6.91
CA LYS A 89 -22.20 -26.38 8.11
C LYS A 89 -22.90 -27.69 7.78
N ASP A 90 -23.66 -27.73 6.69
CA ASP A 90 -24.35 -28.92 6.16
C ASP A 90 -23.40 -29.91 5.48
N ASN A 91 -22.09 -29.63 5.48
CA ASN A 91 -21.08 -30.42 4.78
C ASN A 91 -21.25 -30.42 3.25
N VAL A 92 -21.73 -29.31 2.69
CA VAL A 92 -21.88 -29.10 1.26
C VAL A 92 -20.74 -28.19 0.76
N GLN A 93 -20.08 -28.61 -0.31
CA GLN A 93 -19.05 -27.80 -0.96
C GLN A 93 -19.70 -26.69 -1.78
N THR A 94 -19.32 -25.45 -1.53
CA THR A 94 -19.87 -24.27 -2.18
C THR A 94 -18.73 -23.36 -2.67
N GLU A 95 -18.92 -22.76 -3.84
CA GLU A 95 -18.00 -21.79 -4.41
C GLU A 95 -18.52 -20.38 -4.18
N ILE A 96 -17.69 -19.49 -3.60
CA ILE A 96 -18.07 -18.12 -3.29
C ILE A 96 -17.07 -17.12 -3.85
N ASN A 97 -17.56 -15.92 -4.17
CA ASN A 97 -16.77 -14.74 -4.48
C ASN A 97 -16.86 -13.74 -3.33
N ALA A 98 -15.83 -12.94 -3.13
CA ALA A 98 -15.84 -11.88 -2.13
C ALA A 98 -15.17 -10.62 -2.65
N LEU A 99 -15.71 -9.48 -2.25
CA LEU A 99 -15.10 -8.17 -2.41
C LEU A 99 -14.76 -7.63 -1.01
N LEU A 100 -13.58 -7.06 -0.88
CA LEU A 100 -13.16 -6.41 0.34
C LEU A 100 -12.85 -4.95 0.07
N TYR A 101 -13.42 -4.07 0.90
CA TYR A 101 -13.07 -2.66 0.93
C TYR A 101 -12.16 -2.42 2.13
N PHE A 102 -11.06 -1.73 1.94
CA PHE A 102 -10.15 -1.39 3.01
C PHE A 102 -9.51 -0.01 2.77
N GLN A 103 -8.98 0.58 3.81
CA GLN A 103 -8.30 1.86 3.77
C GLN A 103 -7.10 1.85 4.72
N ILE A 104 -5.98 2.39 4.26
CA ILE A 104 -4.81 2.58 5.12
C ILE A 104 -5.03 3.87 5.91
N VAL A 105 -5.13 3.75 7.23
CA VAL A 105 -5.34 4.87 8.15
C VAL A 105 -4.02 5.37 8.71
N ASP A 106 -3.10 4.45 9.02
CA ASP A 106 -1.78 4.75 9.55
C ASP A 106 -0.71 4.17 8.63
N PRO A 107 -0.12 4.99 7.74
CA PRO A 107 0.89 4.53 6.80
C PRO A 107 2.13 3.94 7.46
N PHE A 108 2.56 4.51 8.58
CA PHE A 108 3.73 4.01 9.31
C PHE A 108 3.54 2.57 9.77
N LYS A 109 2.42 2.27 10.39
CA LYS A 109 2.09 0.91 10.84
C LYS A 109 1.92 -0.05 9.67
N ALA A 110 1.27 0.39 8.61
CA ALA A 110 1.07 -0.43 7.41
C ALA A 110 2.38 -0.85 6.76
N VAL A 111 3.41 0.00 6.82
CA VAL A 111 4.71 -0.26 6.21
C VAL A 111 5.64 -1.06 7.13
N TYR A 112 5.71 -0.69 8.40
CA TYR A 112 6.72 -1.25 9.32
C TYR A 112 6.23 -2.42 10.17
N GLU A 113 4.96 -2.50 10.46
CA GLU A 113 4.40 -3.59 11.27
C GLU A 113 3.95 -4.79 10.44
N ILE A 114 3.72 -4.61 9.14
CA ILE A 114 3.24 -5.64 8.23
C ILE A 114 4.18 -5.73 7.03
N ASN A 115 4.74 -6.91 6.79
CA ASN A 115 5.72 -7.10 5.71
C ASN A 115 5.10 -6.99 4.32
N ASN A 116 3.99 -7.64 4.08
CA ASN A 116 3.27 -7.61 2.79
C ASN A 116 1.80 -7.38 3.08
N LEU A 117 1.37 -6.12 3.07
CA LEU A 117 0.01 -5.75 3.42
C LEU A 117 -1.06 -6.41 2.53
N PRO A 118 -0.95 -6.40 1.20
CA PRO A 118 -1.94 -7.07 0.36
C PRO A 118 -2.09 -8.56 0.67
N ASN A 119 -1.00 -9.26 0.84
CA ASN A 119 -1.02 -10.69 1.17
C ASN A 119 -1.61 -10.96 2.56
N ALA A 120 -1.28 -10.12 3.53
CA ALA A 120 -1.84 -10.24 4.88
C ALA A 120 -3.36 -10.02 4.88
N ILE A 121 -3.85 -9.02 4.17
CA ILE A 121 -5.28 -8.74 4.02
C ILE A 121 -5.98 -9.92 3.32
N GLU A 122 -5.40 -10.44 2.24
CA GLU A 122 -5.95 -11.56 1.50
C GLU A 122 -6.10 -12.79 2.39
N LYS A 123 -5.05 -13.18 3.11
CA LYS A 123 -5.08 -14.34 4.00
C LYS A 123 -6.06 -14.19 5.15
N LEU A 124 -6.09 -13.01 5.76
CA LEU A 124 -7.03 -12.73 6.84
C LEU A 124 -8.48 -12.82 6.35
N THR A 125 -8.76 -12.27 5.19
CA THR A 125 -10.10 -12.30 4.58
C THR A 125 -10.50 -13.72 4.22
N GLN A 126 -9.61 -14.51 3.63
CA GLN A 126 -9.87 -15.92 3.31
C GLN A 126 -10.20 -16.74 4.56
N THR A 127 -9.43 -16.56 5.61
CA THR A 127 -9.66 -17.26 6.88
C THR A 127 -10.99 -16.85 7.50
N THR A 128 -11.30 -15.56 7.52
CA THR A 128 -12.55 -15.04 8.06
C THR A 128 -13.76 -15.55 7.31
N LEU A 129 -13.70 -15.52 5.96
CA LEU A 129 -14.78 -16.04 5.11
C LEU A 129 -14.99 -17.53 5.32
N ARG A 130 -13.92 -18.31 5.37
CA ARG A 130 -14.01 -19.75 5.60
C ARG A 130 -14.68 -20.05 6.93
N ASN A 131 -14.35 -19.33 8.00
CA ASN A 131 -14.94 -19.51 9.30
C ASN A 131 -16.42 -19.12 9.31
N ILE A 132 -16.77 -17.96 8.75
CA ILE A 132 -18.15 -17.47 8.71
C ILE A 132 -19.04 -18.41 7.87
N ILE A 133 -18.61 -18.73 6.65
CA ILE A 133 -19.40 -19.59 5.75
C ILE A 133 -19.50 -21.01 6.30
N GLY A 134 -18.44 -21.51 6.96
CA GLY A 134 -18.47 -22.83 7.59
C GLY A 134 -19.47 -22.94 8.75
N GLU A 135 -19.87 -21.82 9.35
CA GLU A 135 -20.91 -21.77 10.39
C GLU A 135 -22.34 -21.63 9.83
N LEU A 136 -22.48 -21.27 8.55
CA LEU A 136 -23.77 -21.08 7.89
C LEU A 136 -24.25 -22.39 7.27
N GLU A 137 -25.56 -22.54 7.22
CA GLU A 137 -26.19 -23.57 6.43
C GLU A 137 -26.25 -23.17 4.95
N LEU A 138 -26.33 -24.15 4.05
CA LEU A 138 -26.37 -23.90 2.62
C LEU A 138 -27.51 -22.96 2.22
N ASP A 139 -28.69 -23.15 2.79
CA ASP A 139 -29.86 -22.31 2.52
C ASP A 139 -29.63 -20.85 2.90
N GLU A 140 -28.98 -20.59 4.01
CA GLU A 140 -28.60 -19.25 4.45
C GLU A 140 -27.61 -18.60 3.47
N THR A 141 -26.67 -19.38 2.95
CA THR A 141 -25.69 -18.91 1.97
C THR A 141 -26.36 -18.54 0.65
N LEU A 142 -27.32 -19.31 0.20
CA LEU A 142 -28.04 -19.08 -1.06
C LEU A 142 -29.05 -17.92 -0.96
N THR A 143 -29.58 -17.63 0.22
CA THR A 143 -30.56 -16.55 0.43
C THR A 143 -29.94 -15.20 0.76
N SER A 144 -28.67 -15.18 1.12
CA SER A 144 -27.93 -13.95 1.37
C SER A 144 -27.23 -13.46 0.14
#